data_02735ed6038ebce420a0d6a70fef5d51
#
_entry.id   02735ed6038ebce420a0d6a70fef5d51
#
_cell.length_a   1.000
_cell.length_b   1.000
_cell.length_c   1.000
_cell.angle_alpha   90.00
_cell.angle_beta   90.00
_cell.angle_gamma   90.00
#
_symmetry.space_group_name_H-M   'P 1'
#
loop_
_entity.id
_entity.type
_entity.pdbx_description
1 polymer ?
#
loop_
_entity_poly.entity_id
_entity_poly.type
_entity_poly.pdbx_seq_one_letter_code
_entity_poly.pdbx_strand_id
1 'polypeptide(L)'
;MCVLEDLYRRYGPSTPEGENLRRGQELLRAGEYEQSLGYFDLAQQHPKTSSQALEGKLEALLALEKYDDAHRTIDAALKDFPDNVVACRYRALLYAREDRTEDAIACLDHILAVEPDDENAHLAKSELLVKKGDYQAACRTAEDLLERHPDSEAANFEAAKTFFALKQYDKALTLFGKVVRMNPSNASARKAERRSVEKLRHSENNELRLALTLLDNKMYADSLHHFADLLARGENTAEIHYFLGKAYKGLGETDRMIEAMQQASELAPRSTAPLLEIGEQLLSEGKADQAMKYFDRVLKIEPSNRQANMRRGEYLQHEGRPGEADSYYDRILDKNNQDAEAYLRKGITAMDRYPAAGNPMLYFDKAMEADPTYALPMYYRGQFQLLSGQKTRYALESFNKAAYLAAMSCDEELLEKCRKAIRELTQPC
;
A
#
# COMPACT_ATOMS: atom_id res chain seq x y z
N MET A 1 8.15 -0.86 27.76
CA MET A 1 8.62 -2.24 28.06
C MET A 1 9.86 -2.63 27.26
N CYS A 2 10.04 -2.24 26.01
CA CYS A 2 11.22 -2.58 25.18
C CYS A 2 12.62 -2.20 25.75
N VAL A 3 12.76 -1.08 26.46
CA VAL A 3 14.08 -0.62 26.94
C VAL A 3 14.64 -1.47 28.11
N LEU A 4 13.76 -1.96 28.98
CA LEU A 4 14.13 -2.83 30.09
C LEU A 4 14.49 -4.25 29.64
N GLU A 5 13.84 -4.78 28.61
CA GLU A 5 14.16 -6.07 28.01
C GLU A 5 15.51 -6.03 27.26
N ASP A 6 15.82 -4.92 26.59
CA ASP A 6 17.11 -4.74 25.89
C ASP A 6 18.28 -4.57 26.87
N LEU A 7 18.06 -3.89 28.01
CA LEU A 7 19.03 -3.78 29.09
C LEU A 7 19.24 -5.13 29.81
N TYR A 8 18.18 -5.91 30.00
CA TYR A 8 18.28 -7.24 30.59
C TYR A 8 18.97 -8.24 29.65
N ARG A 9 18.80 -8.12 28.32
CA ARG A 9 19.56 -8.88 27.32
C ARG A 9 21.04 -8.52 27.29
N ARG A 10 21.40 -7.24 27.55
CA ARG A 10 22.79 -6.78 27.51
C ARG A 10 23.56 -6.95 28.81
N TYR A 11 22.88 -6.89 29.95
CA TYR A 11 23.50 -6.80 31.28
C TYR A 11 22.90 -7.75 32.32
N GLY A 12 21.98 -8.59 31.96
CA GLY A 12 21.46 -9.62 32.88
C GLY A 12 22.51 -10.67 33.21
N PRO A 13 22.45 -11.32 34.41
CA PRO A 13 23.39 -12.36 34.76
C PRO A 13 23.30 -13.49 33.72
N SER A 14 24.42 -13.80 33.06
CA SER A 14 24.53 -14.93 32.16
C SER A 14 24.28 -16.22 32.94
N THR A 15 23.17 -16.89 32.66
CA THR A 15 22.98 -18.27 33.13
C THR A 15 23.98 -19.18 32.40
N PRO A 16 24.45 -20.28 33.01
CA PRO A 16 25.37 -21.21 32.36
C PRO A 16 24.88 -21.69 30.98
N GLU A 17 23.56 -21.83 30.84
CA GLU A 17 22.89 -22.27 29.60
C GLU A 17 22.95 -21.17 28.51
N GLY A 18 22.72 -19.92 28.91
CA GLY A 18 22.81 -18.75 28.01
C GLY A 18 24.29 -18.52 27.58
N GLU A 19 25.26 -18.83 28.44
CA GLU A 19 26.70 -18.75 28.10
C GLU A 19 27.10 -19.82 27.09
N ASN A 20 26.57 -21.06 27.22
CA ASN A 20 26.82 -22.13 26.25
C ASN A 20 26.21 -21.77 24.89
N LEU A 21 24.98 -21.27 24.83
CA LEU A 21 24.40 -20.83 23.59
C LEU A 21 25.21 -19.72 22.91
N ARG A 22 25.61 -18.69 23.67
CA ARG A 22 26.43 -17.59 23.18
C ARG A 22 27.77 -18.10 22.64
N ARG A 23 28.43 -18.99 23.36
CA ARG A 23 29.75 -19.56 22.96
C ARG A 23 29.61 -20.41 21.70
N GLY A 24 28.55 -21.23 21.59
CA GLY A 24 28.24 -21.97 20.38
C GLY A 24 28.03 -21.05 19.17
N GLN A 25 27.28 -19.96 19.34
CA GLN A 25 27.09 -18.95 18.29
C GLN A 25 28.34 -18.20 17.89
N GLU A 26 29.22 -17.88 18.83
CA GLU A 26 30.53 -17.25 18.56
C GLU A 26 31.43 -18.17 17.71
N LEU A 27 31.49 -19.47 18.06
CA LEU A 27 32.25 -20.47 17.32
C LEU A 27 31.68 -20.73 15.93
N LEU A 28 30.35 -20.76 15.82
CA LEU A 28 29.63 -20.89 14.54
C LEU A 28 30.00 -19.73 13.59
N ARG A 29 29.97 -18.50 14.09
CA ARG A 29 30.41 -17.30 13.33
C ARG A 29 31.89 -17.29 12.98
N ALA A 30 32.72 -17.88 13.81
CA ALA A 30 34.16 -18.03 13.55
C ALA A 30 34.48 -19.15 12.55
N GLY A 31 33.46 -19.95 12.11
CA GLY A 31 33.66 -21.10 11.24
C GLY A 31 34.18 -22.35 11.97
N GLU A 32 34.23 -22.34 13.31
CA GLU A 32 34.68 -23.47 14.14
C GLU A 32 33.52 -24.41 14.45
N TYR A 33 32.91 -24.95 13.38
CA TYR A 33 31.67 -25.69 13.43
C TYR A 33 31.71 -26.93 14.34
N GLU A 34 32.78 -27.70 14.27
CA GLU A 34 32.96 -28.93 15.10
C GLU A 34 32.92 -28.60 16.60
N GLN A 35 33.60 -27.51 17.01
CA GLN A 35 33.64 -27.10 18.42
C GLN A 35 32.28 -26.51 18.86
N SER A 36 31.57 -25.85 17.98
CA SER A 36 30.25 -25.26 18.28
C SER A 36 29.21 -26.31 18.66
N LEU A 37 29.27 -27.52 18.07
CA LEU A 37 28.34 -28.60 18.31
C LEU A 37 28.22 -28.98 19.78
N GLY A 38 29.39 -29.12 20.49
CA GLY A 38 29.39 -29.46 21.91
C GLY A 38 28.71 -28.41 22.80
N TYR A 39 28.84 -27.13 22.45
CA TYR A 39 28.19 -26.06 23.18
C TYR A 39 26.67 -25.99 22.89
N PHE A 40 26.23 -26.29 21.65
CA PHE A 40 24.85 -26.39 21.33
C PHE A 40 24.17 -27.60 22.00
N ASP A 41 24.86 -28.74 22.13
CA ASP A 41 24.35 -29.90 22.87
C ASP A 41 24.11 -29.59 24.36
N LEU A 42 24.96 -28.80 24.99
CA LEU A 42 24.78 -28.34 26.35
C LEU A 42 23.63 -27.33 26.46
N ALA A 43 23.55 -26.40 25.53
CA ALA A 43 22.51 -25.38 25.52
C ALA A 43 21.10 -25.95 25.20
N GLN A 44 21.02 -27.05 24.45
CA GLN A 44 19.77 -27.71 24.05
C GLN A 44 19.07 -28.40 25.23
N GLN A 45 19.82 -28.73 26.31
CA GLN A 45 19.26 -29.38 27.51
C GLN A 45 18.35 -28.43 28.30
N HIS A 46 18.38 -27.14 28.02
CA HIS A 46 17.56 -26.15 28.75
C HIS A 46 16.42 -25.62 27.88
N PRO A 47 15.15 -25.62 28.41
CA PRO A 47 13.97 -25.24 27.61
C PRO A 47 14.04 -23.85 26.96
N LYS A 48 14.66 -22.86 27.63
CA LYS A 48 14.74 -21.47 27.10
C LYS A 48 15.72 -21.30 25.95
N THR A 49 16.71 -22.16 25.83
CA THR A 49 17.76 -22.09 24.79
C THR A 49 17.65 -23.19 23.77
N SER A 50 16.77 -24.19 24.01
CA SER A 50 16.64 -25.40 23.22
C SER A 50 16.39 -25.13 21.72
N SER A 51 15.48 -24.24 21.39
CA SER A 51 15.14 -23.92 19.99
C SER A 51 16.31 -23.24 19.25
N GLN A 52 16.93 -22.25 19.87
CA GLN A 52 18.09 -21.55 19.28
C GLN A 52 19.35 -22.44 19.22
N ALA A 53 19.51 -23.33 20.18
CA ALA A 53 20.59 -24.30 20.18
C ALA A 53 20.39 -25.36 19.10
N LEU A 54 19.15 -25.83 18.87
CA LEU A 54 18.80 -26.72 17.77
C LEU A 54 19.12 -26.08 16.41
N GLU A 55 18.73 -24.83 16.22
CA GLU A 55 19.01 -24.05 15.00
C GLU A 55 20.52 -23.97 14.74
N GLY A 56 21.31 -23.49 15.73
CA GLY A 56 22.76 -23.39 15.59
C GLY A 56 23.46 -24.74 15.37
N LYS A 57 22.97 -25.82 16.02
CA LYS A 57 23.48 -27.16 15.81
C LYS A 57 23.23 -27.65 14.39
N LEU A 58 22.03 -27.46 13.88
CA LEU A 58 21.68 -27.87 12.50
C LEU A 58 22.47 -27.05 11.48
N GLU A 59 22.65 -25.75 11.71
CA GLU A 59 23.48 -24.91 10.86
C GLU A 59 24.94 -25.41 10.81
N ALA A 60 25.53 -25.73 11.97
CA ALA A 60 26.88 -26.28 12.06
C ALA A 60 27.00 -27.65 11.36
N LEU A 61 26.01 -28.54 11.53
CA LEU A 61 25.99 -29.85 10.87
C LEU A 61 25.92 -29.71 9.34
N LEU A 62 25.10 -28.79 8.85
CA LEU A 62 25.00 -28.50 7.41
C LEU A 62 26.29 -27.90 6.85
N ALA A 63 26.95 -27.00 7.60
CA ALA A 63 28.24 -26.43 7.20
C ALA A 63 29.36 -27.48 7.15
N LEU A 64 29.26 -28.51 8.00
CA LEU A 64 30.17 -29.69 8.00
C LEU A 64 29.79 -30.77 7.01
N GLU A 65 28.69 -30.58 6.24
CA GLU A 65 28.13 -31.59 5.33
C GLU A 65 27.75 -32.92 6.02
N LYS A 66 27.50 -32.88 7.35
CA LYS A 66 27.08 -34.06 8.14
C LYS A 66 25.57 -34.26 8.06
N TYR A 67 25.07 -34.59 6.87
CA TYR A 67 23.63 -34.67 6.59
C TYR A 67 22.91 -35.79 7.39
N ASP A 68 23.56 -36.94 7.59
CA ASP A 68 22.99 -38.04 8.39
C ASP A 68 22.81 -37.66 9.86
N ASP A 69 23.77 -36.87 10.43
CA ASP A 69 23.65 -36.35 11.79
C ASP A 69 22.58 -35.29 11.90
N ALA A 70 22.44 -34.45 10.87
CA ALA A 70 21.38 -33.46 10.79
C ALA A 70 20.00 -34.13 10.74
N HIS A 71 19.79 -35.16 9.92
CA HIS A 71 18.55 -35.93 9.90
C HIS A 71 18.24 -36.56 11.25
N ARG A 72 19.20 -37.22 11.90
CA ARG A 72 19.01 -37.78 13.25
C ARG A 72 18.62 -36.73 14.28
N THR A 73 19.25 -35.57 14.23
CA THR A 73 18.94 -34.43 15.12
C THR A 73 17.52 -33.92 14.92
N ILE A 74 17.10 -33.77 13.65
CA ILE A 74 15.76 -33.36 13.28
C ILE A 74 14.72 -34.40 13.71
N ASP A 75 14.97 -35.70 13.45
CA ASP A 75 14.07 -36.77 13.84
C ASP A 75 13.85 -36.84 15.34
N ALA A 76 14.91 -36.66 16.13
CA ALA A 76 14.80 -36.58 17.58
C ALA A 76 13.95 -35.38 18.01
N ALA A 77 14.19 -34.19 17.43
CA ALA A 77 13.43 -33.00 17.77
C ALA A 77 11.94 -33.12 17.43
N LEU A 78 11.60 -33.69 16.27
CA LEU A 78 10.21 -33.86 15.83
C LEU A 78 9.48 -35.02 16.50
N LYS A 79 10.21 -35.98 17.05
CA LYS A 79 9.63 -37.03 17.89
C LYS A 79 9.07 -36.45 19.19
N ASP A 80 9.81 -35.52 19.79
CA ASP A 80 9.42 -34.87 21.04
C ASP A 80 8.44 -33.73 20.82
N PHE A 81 8.61 -32.98 19.74
CA PHE A 81 7.82 -31.80 19.37
C PHE A 81 7.48 -31.83 17.87
N PRO A 82 6.36 -32.48 17.47
CA PRO A 82 6.00 -32.65 16.04
C PRO A 82 5.84 -31.33 15.27
N ASP A 83 5.41 -30.27 15.95
CA ASP A 83 5.18 -28.94 15.38
C ASP A 83 6.39 -28.00 15.53
N ASN A 84 7.60 -28.53 15.74
CA ASN A 84 8.79 -27.71 15.85
C ASN A 84 9.16 -27.12 14.48
N VAL A 85 8.83 -25.83 14.30
CA VAL A 85 9.02 -25.09 13.04
C VAL A 85 10.49 -25.07 12.60
N VAL A 86 11.44 -24.93 13.54
CA VAL A 86 12.88 -24.94 13.23
C VAL A 86 13.27 -26.30 12.63
N ALA A 87 12.90 -27.40 13.27
CA ALA A 87 13.20 -28.75 12.78
C ALA A 87 12.54 -29.01 11.41
N CYS A 88 11.27 -28.60 11.21
CA CYS A 88 10.58 -28.70 9.94
C CYS A 88 11.27 -27.89 8.83
N ARG A 89 11.75 -26.67 9.15
CA ARG A 89 12.45 -25.80 8.19
C ARG A 89 13.76 -26.45 7.70
N TYR A 90 14.57 -26.97 8.62
CA TYR A 90 15.81 -27.65 8.25
C TYR A 90 15.56 -28.99 7.54
N ARG A 91 14.47 -29.71 7.86
CA ARG A 91 14.03 -30.91 7.13
C ARG A 91 13.67 -30.55 5.69
N ALA A 92 12.91 -29.49 5.48
CA ALA A 92 12.56 -29.02 4.14
C ALA A 92 13.83 -28.65 3.34
N LEU A 93 14.80 -27.97 3.98
CA LEU A 93 16.07 -27.62 3.34
C LEU A 93 16.89 -28.86 2.92
N LEU A 94 16.97 -29.88 3.78
CA LEU A 94 17.67 -31.14 3.46
C LEU A 94 16.98 -31.85 2.31
N TYR A 95 15.66 -32.03 2.35
CA TYR A 95 14.92 -32.67 1.27
C TYR A 95 15.06 -31.91 -0.06
N ALA A 96 15.08 -30.57 -0.02
CA ALA A 96 15.31 -29.77 -1.22
C ALA A 96 16.72 -29.97 -1.82
N ARG A 97 17.74 -30.20 -0.98
CA ARG A 97 19.11 -30.55 -1.41
C ARG A 97 19.23 -31.97 -1.98
N GLU A 98 18.42 -32.89 -1.46
CA GLU A 98 18.36 -34.29 -1.91
C GLU A 98 17.46 -34.49 -3.14
N ASP A 99 16.99 -33.39 -3.76
CA ASP A 99 16.00 -33.37 -4.86
C ASP A 99 14.66 -34.02 -4.52
N ARG A 100 14.35 -34.22 -3.24
CA ARG A 100 13.06 -34.71 -2.71
C ARG A 100 12.08 -33.55 -2.58
N THR A 101 11.70 -32.98 -3.71
CA THR A 101 10.93 -31.72 -3.78
C THR A 101 9.56 -31.85 -3.13
N GLU A 102 8.85 -32.99 -3.28
CA GLU A 102 7.54 -33.25 -2.69
C GLU A 102 7.61 -33.28 -1.15
N ASP A 103 8.61 -33.97 -0.61
CA ASP A 103 8.79 -34.06 0.84
C ASP A 103 9.15 -32.69 1.44
N ALA A 104 9.96 -31.91 0.73
CA ALA A 104 10.28 -30.53 1.12
C ALA A 104 9.04 -29.63 1.15
N ILE A 105 8.19 -29.69 0.12
CA ILE A 105 6.93 -28.94 0.06
C ILE A 105 6.00 -29.35 1.21
N ALA A 106 5.88 -30.66 1.50
CA ALA A 106 5.05 -31.14 2.60
C ALA A 106 5.53 -30.61 3.98
N CYS A 107 6.84 -30.48 4.19
CA CYS A 107 7.38 -29.85 5.40
C CYS A 107 7.04 -28.37 5.47
N LEU A 108 7.11 -27.64 4.34
CA LEU A 108 6.73 -26.23 4.28
C LEU A 108 5.22 -26.01 4.48
N ASP A 109 4.39 -26.91 3.95
CA ASP A 109 2.94 -26.92 4.20
C ASP A 109 2.63 -27.09 5.69
N HIS A 110 3.39 -27.96 6.37
CA HIS A 110 3.25 -28.13 7.82
C HIS A 110 3.65 -26.86 8.59
N ILE A 111 4.75 -26.21 8.20
CA ILE A 111 5.15 -24.92 8.78
C ILE A 111 4.04 -23.88 8.61
N LEU A 112 3.49 -23.74 7.40
CA LEU A 112 2.42 -22.77 7.10
C LEU A 112 1.08 -23.10 7.78
N ALA A 113 0.86 -24.36 8.17
CA ALA A 113 -0.29 -24.74 8.99
C ALA A 113 -0.14 -24.29 10.46
N VAL A 114 1.09 -24.25 10.99
CA VAL A 114 1.42 -23.79 12.36
C VAL A 114 1.61 -22.27 12.39
N GLU A 115 2.36 -21.73 11.45
CA GLU A 115 2.70 -20.32 11.29
C GLU A 115 2.30 -19.83 9.90
N PRO A 116 1.03 -19.44 9.68
CA PRO A 116 0.53 -19.04 8.36
C PRO A 116 1.22 -17.80 7.77
N ASP A 117 1.83 -16.97 8.61
CA ASP A 117 2.52 -15.73 8.22
C ASP A 117 4.05 -15.89 8.09
N ASP A 118 4.59 -17.14 8.07
CA ASP A 118 6.03 -17.36 7.84
C ASP A 118 6.40 -17.04 6.38
N GLU A 119 6.93 -15.83 6.17
CA GLU A 119 7.36 -15.34 4.86
C GLU A 119 8.40 -16.26 4.21
N ASN A 120 9.36 -16.77 4.98
CA ASN A 120 10.42 -17.64 4.46
C ASN A 120 9.86 -18.99 3.98
N ALA A 121 8.85 -19.55 4.67
CA ALA A 121 8.20 -20.77 4.23
C ALA A 121 7.41 -20.56 2.94
N HIS A 122 6.70 -19.44 2.78
CA HIS A 122 6.02 -19.10 1.52
C HIS A 122 7.02 -18.94 0.37
N LEU A 123 8.13 -18.20 0.59
CA LEU A 123 9.18 -17.99 -0.41
C LEU A 123 9.78 -19.33 -0.87
N ALA A 124 10.23 -20.16 0.07
CA ALA A 124 10.82 -21.46 -0.21
C ALA A 124 9.85 -22.40 -0.94
N LYS A 125 8.57 -22.42 -0.53
CA LYS A 125 7.53 -23.24 -1.18
C LYS A 125 7.29 -22.79 -2.62
N SER A 126 7.17 -21.48 -2.85
CA SER A 126 6.99 -20.91 -4.20
C SER A 126 8.15 -21.30 -5.12
N GLU A 127 9.40 -21.17 -4.64
CA GLU A 127 10.60 -21.54 -5.40
C GLU A 127 10.64 -23.03 -5.76
N LEU A 128 10.32 -23.92 -4.81
CA LEU A 128 10.27 -25.36 -5.05
C LEU A 128 9.16 -25.76 -6.02
N LEU A 129 7.99 -25.13 -5.95
CA LEU A 129 6.88 -25.35 -6.88
C LEU A 129 7.25 -24.91 -8.31
N VAL A 130 7.95 -23.79 -8.46
CA VAL A 130 8.48 -23.34 -9.76
C VAL A 130 9.51 -24.34 -10.28
N LYS A 131 10.45 -24.82 -9.43
CA LYS A 131 11.44 -25.86 -9.79
C LYS A 131 10.76 -27.16 -10.25
N LYS A 132 9.68 -27.56 -9.57
CA LYS A 132 8.88 -28.74 -9.92
C LYS A 132 8.09 -28.57 -11.22
N GLY A 133 7.85 -27.32 -11.66
CA GLY A 133 7.00 -27.01 -12.82
C GLY A 133 5.50 -26.92 -12.48
N ASP A 134 5.13 -26.97 -11.21
CA ASP A 134 3.75 -26.72 -10.76
C ASP A 134 3.49 -25.22 -10.62
N TYR A 135 3.42 -24.57 -11.78
CA TYR A 135 3.27 -23.12 -11.85
C TYR A 135 1.94 -22.63 -11.29
N GLN A 136 0.88 -23.44 -11.32
CA GLN A 136 -0.42 -23.03 -10.77
C GLN A 136 -0.39 -22.97 -9.24
N ALA A 137 0.21 -23.97 -8.60
CA ALA A 137 0.39 -23.96 -7.15
C ALA A 137 1.36 -22.85 -6.73
N ALA A 138 2.45 -22.65 -7.48
CA ALA A 138 3.39 -21.55 -7.25
C ALA A 138 2.71 -20.18 -7.30
N CYS A 139 1.81 -19.97 -8.27
CA CYS A 139 1.05 -18.73 -8.39
C CYS A 139 0.17 -18.47 -7.16
N ARG A 140 -0.59 -19.47 -6.72
CA ARG A 140 -1.43 -19.34 -5.51
C ARG A 140 -0.60 -19.03 -4.27
N THR A 141 0.54 -19.70 -4.10
CA THR A 141 1.47 -19.43 -3.00
C THR A 141 2.04 -18.02 -3.07
N ALA A 142 2.36 -17.53 -4.28
CA ALA A 142 2.86 -16.18 -4.48
C ALA A 142 1.78 -15.11 -4.24
N GLU A 143 0.54 -15.37 -4.63
CA GLU A 143 -0.59 -14.47 -4.38
C GLU A 143 -0.91 -14.38 -2.87
N ASP A 144 -0.93 -15.51 -2.17
CA ASP A 144 -1.10 -15.57 -0.70
C ASP A 144 0.04 -14.85 0.04
N LEU A 145 1.28 -15.04 -0.42
CA LEU A 145 2.44 -14.32 0.11
C LEU A 145 2.31 -12.81 -0.05
N LEU A 146 1.87 -12.33 -1.22
CA LEU A 146 1.68 -10.90 -1.47
C LEU A 146 0.52 -10.29 -0.67
N GLU A 147 -0.53 -11.06 -0.41
CA GLU A 147 -1.65 -10.62 0.43
C GLU A 147 -1.21 -10.42 1.88
N ARG A 148 -0.34 -11.30 2.40
CA ARG A 148 0.18 -11.24 3.77
C ARG A 148 1.32 -10.25 3.95
N HIS A 149 2.22 -10.16 2.97
CA HIS A 149 3.44 -9.35 3.01
C HIS A 149 3.55 -8.39 1.81
N PRO A 150 2.58 -7.47 1.62
CA PRO A 150 2.51 -6.63 0.42
C PRO A 150 3.72 -5.70 0.27
N ASP A 151 4.35 -5.29 1.37
CA ASP A 151 5.47 -4.36 1.39
C ASP A 151 6.83 -5.05 1.61
N SER A 152 6.90 -6.37 1.53
CA SER A 152 8.18 -7.09 1.54
C SER A 152 8.84 -7.05 0.17
N GLU A 153 10.13 -6.65 0.12
CA GLU A 153 10.94 -6.70 -1.10
C GLU A 153 11.08 -8.15 -1.60
N ALA A 154 11.36 -9.09 -0.69
CA ALA A 154 11.54 -10.50 -0.99
C ALA A 154 10.26 -11.13 -1.56
N ALA A 155 9.11 -10.87 -0.92
CA ALA A 155 7.81 -11.35 -1.37
C ALA A 155 7.47 -10.86 -2.78
N ASN A 156 7.62 -9.56 -3.02
CA ASN A 156 7.35 -8.99 -4.34
C ASN A 156 8.31 -9.53 -5.42
N PHE A 157 9.59 -9.73 -5.07
CA PHE A 157 10.58 -10.25 -6.01
C PHE A 157 10.31 -11.72 -6.37
N GLU A 158 10.01 -12.58 -5.38
CA GLU A 158 9.73 -14.00 -5.62
C GLU A 158 8.41 -14.20 -6.39
N ALA A 159 7.36 -13.49 -6.02
CA ALA A 159 6.11 -13.50 -6.77
C ALA A 159 6.33 -13.04 -8.23
N ALA A 160 7.14 -12.00 -8.45
CA ALA A 160 7.48 -11.56 -9.80
C ALA A 160 8.20 -12.65 -10.62
N LYS A 161 9.14 -13.39 -10.01
CA LYS A 161 9.81 -14.54 -10.64
C LYS A 161 8.80 -15.63 -11.03
N THR A 162 7.86 -15.92 -10.15
CA THR A 162 6.80 -16.91 -10.38
C THR A 162 5.91 -16.49 -11.54
N PHE A 163 5.42 -15.25 -11.58
CA PHE A 163 4.62 -14.75 -12.70
C PHE A 163 5.41 -14.70 -14.01
N PHE A 164 6.71 -14.37 -13.95
CA PHE A 164 7.57 -14.43 -15.12
C PHE A 164 7.71 -15.86 -15.67
N ALA A 165 7.87 -16.87 -14.81
CA ALA A 165 7.91 -18.28 -15.21
C ALA A 165 6.59 -18.75 -15.85
N LEU A 166 5.46 -18.23 -15.36
CA LEU A 166 4.11 -18.43 -15.92
C LEU A 166 3.86 -17.67 -17.23
N LYS A 167 4.82 -16.90 -17.74
CA LYS A 167 4.69 -15.99 -18.90
C LYS A 167 3.65 -14.88 -18.69
N GLN A 168 3.26 -14.59 -17.45
CA GLN A 168 2.43 -13.44 -17.08
C GLN A 168 3.34 -12.20 -16.91
N TYR A 169 3.94 -11.78 -18.02
CA TYR A 169 5.01 -10.79 -18.01
C TYR A 169 4.56 -9.40 -17.54
N ASP A 170 3.28 -9.06 -17.71
CA ASP A 170 2.66 -7.83 -17.20
C ASP A 170 2.65 -7.79 -15.66
N LYS A 171 2.15 -8.85 -15.02
CA LYS A 171 2.17 -8.96 -13.55
C LYS A 171 3.62 -8.99 -13.04
N ALA A 172 4.50 -9.73 -13.71
CA ALA A 172 5.91 -9.79 -13.37
C ALA A 172 6.56 -8.39 -13.45
N LEU A 173 6.31 -7.63 -14.52
CA LEU A 173 6.82 -6.28 -14.70
C LEU A 173 6.35 -5.34 -13.57
N THR A 174 5.07 -5.40 -13.22
CA THR A 174 4.49 -4.60 -12.13
C THR A 174 5.20 -4.84 -10.80
N LEU A 175 5.44 -6.11 -10.46
CA LEU A 175 6.07 -6.48 -9.19
C LEU A 175 7.58 -6.19 -9.20
N PHE A 176 8.31 -6.48 -10.30
CA PHE A 176 9.72 -6.09 -10.40
C PHE A 176 9.88 -4.57 -10.34
N GLY A 177 8.99 -3.81 -10.98
CA GLY A 177 8.96 -2.35 -10.87
C GLY A 177 8.70 -1.87 -9.44
N LYS A 178 7.83 -2.56 -8.66
CA LYS A 178 7.64 -2.28 -7.23
C LYS A 178 8.92 -2.52 -6.44
N VAL A 179 9.60 -3.65 -6.66
CA VAL A 179 10.90 -3.97 -6.02
C VAL A 179 11.96 -2.91 -6.35
N VAL A 180 12.08 -2.49 -7.60
CA VAL A 180 13.04 -1.45 -8.02
C VAL A 180 12.75 -0.10 -7.36
N ARG A 181 11.47 0.24 -7.16
CA ARG A 181 11.10 1.47 -6.40
C ARG A 181 11.43 1.36 -4.91
N MET A 182 11.24 0.18 -4.30
CA MET A 182 11.58 -0.07 -2.88
C MET A 182 13.09 -0.09 -2.68
N ASN A 183 13.82 -0.73 -3.59
CA ASN A 183 15.27 -0.86 -3.53
C ASN A 183 15.91 -0.58 -4.91
N PRO A 184 16.22 0.69 -5.23
CA PRO A 184 16.83 1.04 -6.52
C PRO A 184 18.21 0.42 -6.76
N SER A 185 18.88 -0.11 -5.73
CA SER A 185 20.18 -0.78 -5.87
C SER A 185 20.06 -2.27 -6.25
N ASN A 186 18.86 -2.86 -6.22
CA ASN A 186 18.64 -4.26 -6.58
C ASN A 186 18.86 -4.48 -8.10
N ALA A 187 20.09 -4.87 -8.46
CA ALA A 187 20.48 -5.10 -9.86
C ALA A 187 19.71 -6.27 -10.50
N SER A 188 19.36 -7.30 -9.70
CA SER A 188 18.60 -8.47 -10.17
C SER A 188 17.19 -8.09 -10.58
N ALA A 189 16.51 -7.27 -9.76
CA ALA A 189 15.17 -6.77 -10.05
C ALA A 189 15.16 -5.89 -11.31
N ARG A 190 16.08 -4.95 -11.44
CA ARG A 190 16.20 -4.11 -12.64
C ARG A 190 16.46 -4.92 -13.92
N LYS A 191 17.29 -5.97 -13.83
CA LYS A 191 17.53 -6.86 -14.98
C LYS A 191 16.28 -7.66 -15.33
N ALA A 192 15.54 -8.15 -14.32
CA ALA A 192 14.30 -8.91 -14.53
C ALA A 192 13.18 -8.02 -15.08
N GLU A 193 13.05 -6.77 -14.58
CA GLU A 193 12.14 -5.77 -15.11
C GLU A 193 12.34 -5.53 -16.60
N ARG A 194 13.59 -5.25 -17.05
CA ARG A 194 13.93 -5.08 -18.46
C ARG A 194 13.58 -6.31 -19.30
N ARG A 195 13.85 -7.53 -18.77
CA ARG A 195 13.49 -8.77 -19.46
C ARG A 195 11.97 -8.95 -19.59
N SER A 196 11.20 -8.51 -18.60
CA SER A 196 9.74 -8.54 -18.66
C SER A 196 9.20 -7.62 -19.76
N VAL A 197 9.75 -6.40 -19.88
CA VAL A 197 9.44 -5.47 -20.97
C VAL A 197 9.76 -6.10 -22.33
N GLU A 198 10.95 -6.70 -22.49
CA GLU A 198 11.36 -7.34 -23.74
C GLU A 198 10.44 -8.52 -24.12
N LYS A 199 10.04 -9.34 -23.13
CA LYS A 199 9.11 -10.45 -23.36
C LYS A 199 7.70 -9.98 -23.70
N LEU A 200 7.21 -8.90 -23.08
CA LEU A 200 5.94 -8.27 -23.44
C LEU A 200 5.95 -7.72 -24.87
N ARG A 201 7.03 -7.06 -25.29
CA ARG A 201 7.17 -6.52 -26.65
C ARG A 201 7.10 -7.60 -27.72
N HIS A 202 7.60 -8.80 -27.46
CA HIS A 202 7.60 -9.92 -28.40
C HIS A 202 6.35 -10.81 -28.35
N SER A 203 5.41 -10.56 -27.45
CA SER A 203 4.14 -11.27 -27.42
C SER A 203 3.15 -10.60 -28.36
N GLU A 204 2.58 -11.38 -29.29
CA GLU A 204 1.68 -10.90 -30.34
C GLU A 204 0.49 -10.07 -29.78
N ASN A 205 0.22 -8.92 -30.37
CA ASN A 205 -0.90 -7.99 -30.10
C ASN A 205 -0.91 -7.27 -28.74
N ASN A 206 0.22 -6.87 -28.17
CA ASN A 206 0.26 -6.32 -26.82
C ASN A 206 0.93 -4.94 -26.64
N GLU A 207 1.07 -4.15 -27.71
CA GLU A 207 1.70 -2.82 -27.61
C GLU A 207 0.94 -1.90 -26.66
N LEU A 208 -0.40 -1.87 -26.76
CA LEU A 208 -1.25 -1.09 -25.85
C LEU A 208 -1.14 -1.61 -24.40
N ARG A 209 -1.18 -2.93 -24.20
CA ARG A 209 -1.03 -3.52 -22.87
C ARG A 209 0.34 -3.22 -22.26
N LEU A 210 1.40 -3.27 -23.06
CA LEU A 210 2.73 -2.89 -22.63
C LEU A 210 2.79 -1.42 -22.24
N ALA A 211 2.26 -0.52 -23.10
CA ALA A 211 2.18 0.90 -22.81
C ALA A 211 1.45 1.20 -21.49
N LEU A 212 0.31 0.54 -21.27
CA LEU A 212 -0.48 0.68 -20.03
C LEU A 212 0.28 0.13 -18.81
N THR A 213 0.92 -1.04 -18.93
CA THR A 213 1.71 -1.61 -17.84
C THR A 213 2.90 -0.72 -17.45
N LEU A 214 3.56 -0.12 -18.45
CA LEU A 214 4.64 0.85 -18.22
C LEU A 214 4.11 2.12 -17.51
N LEU A 215 2.95 2.61 -17.94
CA LEU A 215 2.28 3.75 -17.31
C LEU A 215 1.96 3.50 -15.83
N ASP A 216 1.37 2.35 -15.51
CA ASP A 216 1.04 1.95 -14.14
C ASP A 216 2.30 1.81 -13.25
N ASN A 217 3.40 1.37 -13.84
CA ASN A 217 4.70 1.30 -13.19
C ASN A 217 5.45 2.65 -13.12
N LYS A 218 4.82 3.75 -13.54
CA LYS A 218 5.38 5.11 -13.57
C LYS A 218 6.61 5.25 -14.50
N MET A 219 6.78 4.33 -15.44
CA MET A 219 7.79 4.38 -16.50
C MET A 219 7.24 5.24 -17.65
N TYR A 220 7.01 6.51 -17.36
CA TYR A 220 6.24 7.40 -18.25
C TYR A 220 6.89 7.61 -19.62
N ALA A 221 8.21 7.80 -19.67
CA ALA A 221 8.93 8.03 -20.92
C ALA A 221 8.86 6.82 -21.86
N ASP A 222 9.02 5.60 -21.29
CA ASP A 222 8.91 4.36 -22.06
C ASP A 222 7.47 4.13 -22.53
N SER A 223 6.49 4.41 -21.66
CA SER A 223 5.06 4.35 -21.99
C SER A 223 4.71 5.29 -23.16
N LEU A 224 5.22 6.53 -23.17
CA LEU A 224 5.02 7.49 -24.27
C LEU A 224 5.54 6.97 -25.60
N HIS A 225 6.71 6.31 -25.62
CA HIS A 225 7.26 5.74 -26.85
C HIS A 225 6.30 4.71 -27.47
N HIS A 226 5.74 3.81 -26.64
CA HIS A 226 4.79 2.80 -27.11
C HIS A 226 3.44 3.40 -27.56
N PHE A 227 2.94 4.43 -26.87
CA PHE A 227 1.74 5.13 -27.34
C PHE A 227 1.99 5.87 -28.66
N ALA A 228 3.18 6.46 -28.86
CA ALA A 228 3.55 7.09 -30.12
C ALA A 228 3.63 6.06 -31.27
N ASP A 229 4.15 4.87 -31.01
CA ASP A 229 4.20 3.77 -32.01
C ASP A 229 2.79 3.31 -32.39
N LEU A 230 1.84 3.22 -31.44
CA LEU A 230 0.44 2.91 -31.71
C LEU A 230 -0.22 3.97 -32.61
N LEU A 231 -0.02 5.25 -32.30
CA LEU A 231 -0.52 6.35 -33.12
C LEU A 231 0.08 6.34 -34.52
N ALA A 232 1.40 6.04 -34.69
CA ALA A 232 2.07 5.94 -35.95
C ALA A 232 1.55 4.79 -36.85
N ARG A 233 1.01 3.73 -36.24
CA ARG A 233 0.31 2.62 -36.91
C ARG A 233 -1.15 2.95 -37.27
N GLY A 234 -1.63 4.13 -36.95
CA GLY A 234 -3.00 4.56 -37.22
C GLY A 234 -4.03 4.19 -36.17
N GLU A 235 -3.60 3.67 -35.02
CA GLU A 235 -4.48 3.36 -33.88
C GLU A 235 -4.83 4.64 -33.11
N ASN A 236 -5.64 5.49 -33.73
CA ASN A 236 -6.02 6.80 -33.18
C ASN A 236 -7.34 6.71 -32.40
N THR A 237 -7.28 6.34 -31.12
CA THR A 237 -8.44 6.19 -30.24
C THR A 237 -8.41 7.18 -29.08
N ALA A 238 -9.60 7.51 -28.54
CA ALA A 238 -9.73 8.36 -27.37
C ALA A 238 -8.98 7.78 -26.15
N GLU A 239 -8.93 6.47 -26.03
CA GLU A 239 -8.26 5.76 -24.95
C GLU A 239 -6.74 5.99 -25.00
N ILE A 240 -6.13 5.85 -26.17
CA ILE A 240 -4.69 6.09 -26.36
C ILE A 240 -4.33 7.52 -26.01
N HIS A 241 -5.11 8.50 -26.48
CA HIS A 241 -4.87 9.91 -26.14
C HIS A 241 -5.08 10.21 -24.65
N TYR A 242 -6.05 9.57 -24.01
CA TYR A 242 -6.26 9.70 -22.57
C TYR A 242 -5.06 9.22 -21.75
N PHE A 243 -4.56 8.02 -22.06
CA PHE A 243 -3.39 7.46 -21.37
C PHE A 243 -2.09 8.18 -21.71
N LEU A 244 -1.95 8.66 -22.96
CA LEU A 244 -0.87 9.55 -23.35
C LEU A 244 -0.84 10.83 -22.48
N GLY A 245 -2.01 11.43 -22.29
CA GLY A 245 -2.15 12.57 -21.37
C GLY A 245 -1.77 12.24 -19.93
N LYS A 246 -2.14 11.05 -19.44
CA LYS A 246 -1.72 10.58 -18.10
C LYS A 246 -0.21 10.40 -18.00
N ALA A 247 0.44 9.91 -19.04
CA ALA A 247 1.90 9.78 -19.08
C ALA A 247 2.58 11.16 -19.05
N TYR A 248 2.10 12.14 -19.83
CA TYR A 248 2.59 13.52 -19.77
C TYR A 248 2.38 14.17 -18.42
N LYS A 249 1.22 13.92 -17.77
CA LYS A 249 0.97 14.37 -16.39
C LYS A 249 2.03 13.83 -15.42
N GLY A 250 2.37 12.55 -15.55
CA GLY A 250 3.40 11.92 -14.72
C GLY A 250 4.81 12.49 -14.92
N LEU A 251 5.10 13.06 -16.10
CA LEU A 251 6.36 13.76 -16.40
C LEU A 251 6.32 15.26 -16.05
N GLY A 252 5.17 15.80 -15.65
CA GLY A 252 4.99 17.23 -15.39
C GLY A 252 4.87 18.09 -16.65
N GLU A 253 4.64 17.48 -17.82
CA GLU A 253 4.49 18.15 -19.11
C GLU A 253 3.04 18.59 -19.33
N THR A 254 2.59 19.61 -18.60
CA THR A 254 1.18 20.01 -18.55
C THR A 254 0.60 20.40 -19.89
N ASP A 255 1.32 21.15 -20.73
CA ASP A 255 0.78 21.60 -22.01
C ASP A 255 0.47 20.41 -22.93
N ARG A 256 1.40 19.45 -23.03
CA ARG A 256 1.20 18.21 -23.79
C ARG A 256 0.10 17.33 -23.21
N MET A 257 0.00 17.28 -21.87
CA MET A 257 -1.09 16.60 -21.16
C MET A 257 -2.44 17.17 -21.61
N ILE A 258 -2.58 18.51 -21.61
CA ILE A 258 -3.83 19.17 -22.01
C ILE A 258 -4.15 18.89 -23.48
N GLU A 259 -3.17 18.97 -24.39
CA GLU A 259 -3.35 18.65 -25.80
C GLU A 259 -3.85 17.21 -25.99
N ALA A 260 -3.20 16.25 -25.37
CA ALA A 260 -3.60 14.84 -25.46
C ALA A 260 -5.01 14.59 -24.89
N MET A 261 -5.35 15.19 -23.75
CA MET A 261 -6.67 15.08 -23.15
C MET A 261 -7.76 15.77 -23.99
N GLN A 262 -7.44 16.86 -24.68
CA GLN A 262 -8.35 17.51 -25.62
C GLN A 262 -8.66 16.60 -26.81
N GLN A 263 -7.63 15.98 -27.41
CA GLN A 263 -7.81 14.99 -28.48
C GLN A 263 -8.69 13.81 -28.00
N ALA A 264 -8.45 13.30 -26.79
CA ALA A 264 -9.29 12.26 -26.20
C ALA A 264 -10.77 12.72 -26.10
N SER A 265 -11.00 13.97 -25.67
CA SER A 265 -12.34 14.53 -25.55
C SER A 265 -13.03 14.77 -26.92
N GLU A 266 -12.27 15.09 -27.98
CA GLU A 266 -12.78 15.24 -29.35
C GLU A 266 -13.19 13.88 -29.93
N LEU A 267 -12.39 12.84 -29.71
CA LEU A 267 -12.69 11.49 -30.18
C LEU A 267 -13.80 10.81 -29.39
N ALA A 268 -13.99 11.18 -28.10
CA ALA A 268 -15.04 10.66 -27.24
C ALA A 268 -15.85 11.82 -26.56
N PRO A 269 -16.73 12.53 -27.29
CA PRO A 269 -17.37 13.76 -26.79
C PRO A 269 -18.30 13.55 -25.56
N ARG A 270 -18.71 12.32 -25.28
CA ARG A 270 -19.51 11.97 -24.11
C ARG A 270 -18.67 11.55 -22.90
N SER A 271 -17.37 11.39 -23.04
CA SER A 271 -16.48 11.05 -21.93
C SER A 271 -16.13 12.30 -21.13
N THR A 272 -16.42 12.27 -19.83
CA THR A 272 -16.11 13.36 -18.91
C THR A 272 -14.68 13.26 -18.35
N ALA A 273 -14.06 12.08 -18.37
CA ALA A 273 -12.78 11.81 -17.74
C ALA A 273 -11.63 12.73 -18.23
N PRO A 274 -11.39 12.95 -19.53
CA PRO A 274 -10.33 13.85 -19.98
C PRO A 274 -10.55 15.28 -19.53
N LEU A 275 -11.81 15.77 -19.52
CA LEU A 275 -12.15 17.13 -19.10
C LEU A 275 -11.95 17.33 -17.59
N LEU A 276 -12.27 16.31 -16.78
CA LEU A 276 -12.00 16.33 -15.34
C LEU A 276 -10.50 16.39 -15.05
N GLU A 277 -9.69 15.59 -15.74
CA GLU A 277 -8.23 15.60 -15.57
C GLU A 277 -7.62 16.98 -15.92
N ILE A 278 -8.07 17.62 -16.99
CA ILE A 278 -7.62 18.98 -17.35
C ILE A 278 -8.05 19.98 -16.26
N GLY A 279 -9.30 19.91 -15.83
CA GLY A 279 -9.82 20.80 -14.79
C GLY A 279 -9.03 20.71 -13.49
N GLU A 280 -8.77 19.50 -12.99
CA GLU A 280 -7.98 19.27 -11.78
C GLU A 280 -6.53 19.75 -11.94
N GLN A 281 -5.91 19.51 -13.09
CA GLN A 281 -4.55 19.97 -13.36
C GLN A 281 -4.48 21.51 -13.32
N LEU A 282 -5.43 22.19 -13.97
CA LEU A 282 -5.48 23.66 -13.96
C LEU A 282 -5.74 24.23 -12.55
N LEU A 283 -6.54 23.54 -11.73
CA LEU A 283 -6.72 23.93 -10.33
C LEU A 283 -5.41 23.81 -9.54
N SER A 284 -4.66 22.73 -9.73
CA SER A 284 -3.37 22.56 -9.05
C SER A 284 -2.33 23.63 -9.42
N GLU A 285 -2.49 24.25 -10.59
CA GLU A 285 -1.67 25.37 -11.07
C GLU A 285 -2.21 26.74 -10.66
N GLY A 286 -3.30 26.79 -9.89
CA GLY A 286 -3.94 28.03 -9.49
C GLY A 286 -4.74 28.74 -10.60
N LYS A 287 -4.98 28.08 -11.74
CA LYS A 287 -5.72 28.62 -12.90
C LYS A 287 -7.23 28.32 -12.79
N ALA A 288 -7.84 28.72 -11.67
CA ALA A 288 -9.21 28.36 -11.32
C ALA A 288 -10.25 28.73 -12.39
N ASP A 289 -10.20 29.94 -12.95
CA ASP A 289 -11.12 30.40 -13.99
C ASP A 289 -11.09 29.53 -15.25
N GLN A 290 -9.89 29.06 -15.61
CA GLN A 290 -9.73 28.18 -16.76
C GLN A 290 -10.27 26.77 -16.44
N ALA A 291 -9.99 26.26 -15.23
CA ALA A 291 -10.49 24.97 -14.77
C ALA A 291 -12.03 24.92 -14.78
N MET A 292 -12.71 26.00 -14.35
CA MET A 292 -14.17 26.08 -14.34
C MET A 292 -14.77 25.89 -15.74
N LYS A 293 -14.13 26.34 -16.80
CA LYS A 293 -14.60 26.12 -18.18
C LYS A 293 -14.70 24.62 -18.52
N TYR A 294 -13.76 23.84 -18.02
CA TYR A 294 -13.75 22.38 -18.24
C TYR A 294 -14.80 21.68 -17.37
N PHE A 295 -14.95 22.06 -16.10
CA PHE A 295 -16.00 21.52 -15.24
C PHE A 295 -17.40 21.89 -15.76
N ASP A 296 -17.61 23.09 -16.30
CA ASP A 296 -18.87 23.45 -16.95
C ASP A 296 -19.16 22.60 -18.19
N ARG A 297 -18.13 22.20 -18.96
CA ARG A 297 -18.29 21.24 -20.07
C ARG A 297 -18.67 19.83 -19.53
N VAL A 298 -18.06 19.38 -18.44
CA VAL A 298 -18.43 18.13 -17.76
C VAL A 298 -19.91 18.18 -17.35
N LEU A 299 -20.36 19.26 -16.71
CA LEU A 299 -21.75 19.42 -16.25
C LEU A 299 -22.77 19.52 -17.39
N LYS A 300 -22.36 19.94 -18.59
CA LYS A 300 -23.22 19.84 -19.79
C LYS A 300 -23.41 18.42 -20.27
N ILE A 301 -22.42 17.55 -20.08
CA ILE A 301 -22.47 16.14 -20.46
C ILE A 301 -23.18 15.33 -19.38
N GLU A 302 -22.79 15.53 -18.14
CA GLU A 302 -23.31 14.84 -16.95
C GLU A 302 -23.63 15.86 -15.84
N PRO A 303 -24.87 16.38 -15.79
CA PRO A 303 -25.26 17.41 -14.81
C PRO A 303 -25.11 16.99 -13.34
N SER A 304 -25.18 15.67 -13.08
CA SER A 304 -25.03 15.09 -11.74
C SER A 304 -23.61 14.61 -11.44
N ASN A 305 -22.61 14.98 -12.25
CA ASN A 305 -21.23 14.59 -11.99
C ASN A 305 -20.76 15.18 -10.66
N ARG A 306 -20.44 14.30 -9.70
CA ARG A 306 -20.09 14.68 -8.32
C ARG A 306 -18.88 15.61 -8.27
N GLN A 307 -17.82 15.22 -8.95
CA GLN A 307 -16.54 15.95 -8.90
C GLN A 307 -16.69 17.35 -9.48
N ALA A 308 -17.31 17.49 -10.65
CA ALA A 308 -17.53 18.79 -11.28
C ALA A 308 -18.47 19.71 -10.47
N ASN A 309 -19.55 19.16 -9.89
CA ASN A 309 -20.43 19.92 -9.00
C ASN A 309 -19.70 20.36 -7.72
N MET A 310 -18.89 19.47 -7.11
CA MET A 310 -18.09 19.80 -5.93
C MET A 310 -17.13 20.98 -6.22
N ARG A 311 -16.31 20.86 -7.28
CA ARG A 311 -15.35 21.89 -7.67
C ARG A 311 -16.00 23.22 -8.04
N ARG A 312 -17.17 23.16 -8.71
CA ARG A 312 -17.92 24.36 -9.06
C ARG A 312 -18.48 25.06 -7.81
N GLY A 313 -19.02 24.27 -6.88
CA GLY A 313 -19.50 24.78 -5.60
C GLY A 313 -18.38 25.43 -4.76
N GLU A 314 -17.25 24.76 -4.63
CA GLU A 314 -16.07 25.28 -3.93
C GLU A 314 -15.56 26.59 -4.54
N TYR A 315 -15.47 26.65 -5.86
CA TYR A 315 -15.07 27.88 -6.57
C TYR A 315 -16.01 29.04 -6.26
N LEU A 316 -17.35 28.82 -6.30
CA LEU A 316 -18.33 29.86 -6.00
C LEU A 316 -18.31 30.30 -4.55
N GLN A 317 -18.02 29.40 -3.61
CA GLN A 317 -17.79 29.78 -2.21
C GLN A 317 -16.58 30.70 -2.08
N HIS A 318 -15.48 30.38 -2.74
CA HIS A 318 -14.26 31.18 -2.74
C HIS A 318 -14.50 32.58 -3.36
N GLU A 319 -15.32 32.66 -4.40
CA GLU A 319 -15.74 33.92 -5.03
C GLU A 319 -16.76 34.75 -4.20
N GLY A 320 -17.10 34.29 -2.99
CA GLY A 320 -18.07 34.95 -2.13
C GLY A 320 -19.53 34.82 -2.62
N ARG A 321 -19.83 33.78 -3.37
CA ARG A 321 -21.17 33.47 -3.92
C ARG A 321 -21.77 32.17 -3.35
N PRO A 322 -21.84 32.04 -2.01
CA PRO A 322 -22.26 30.76 -1.38
C PRO A 322 -23.71 30.38 -1.70
N GLY A 323 -24.57 31.32 -2.03
CA GLY A 323 -25.96 31.04 -2.41
C GLY A 323 -26.07 30.30 -3.75
N GLU A 324 -25.16 30.54 -4.68
CA GLU A 324 -25.11 29.83 -5.93
C GLU A 324 -24.44 28.45 -5.78
N ALA A 325 -23.45 28.33 -4.89
CA ALA A 325 -22.79 27.08 -4.57
C ALA A 325 -23.75 26.01 -4.07
N ASP A 326 -24.77 26.39 -3.27
CA ASP A 326 -25.80 25.48 -2.74
C ASP A 326 -26.42 24.60 -3.83
N SER A 327 -26.73 25.18 -5.00
CA SER A 327 -27.39 24.47 -6.11
C SER A 327 -26.51 23.33 -6.67
N TYR A 328 -25.20 23.46 -6.60
CA TYR A 328 -24.26 22.43 -7.04
C TYR A 328 -24.16 21.30 -6.02
N TYR A 329 -24.14 21.62 -4.73
CA TYR A 329 -24.16 20.60 -3.68
C TYR A 329 -25.51 19.86 -3.63
N ASP A 330 -26.64 20.54 -3.89
CA ASP A 330 -27.96 19.90 -4.00
C ASP A 330 -27.98 18.85 -5.10
N ARG A 331 -27.39 19.10 -6.28
CA ARG A 331 -27.30 18.11 -7.36
C ARG A 331 -26.52 16.85 -6.96
N ILE A 332 -25.53 16.97 -6.09
CA ILE A 332 -24.80 15.83 -5.53
C ILE A 332 -25.72 15.03 -4.60
N LEU A 333 -26.41 15.73 -3.69
CA LEU A 333 -27.30 15.14 -2.69
C LEU A 333 -28.57 14.54 -3.30
N ASP A 334 -29.07 15.09 -4.40
CA ASP A 334 -30.20 14.53 -5.16
C ASP A 334 -29.84 13.15 -5.73
N LYS A 335 -28.59 12.94 -6.13
CA LYS A 335 -28.10 11.64 -6.64
C LYS A 335 -27.65 10.70 -5.51
N ASN A 336 -27.01 11.23 -4.48
CA ASN A 336 -26.54 10.50 -3.30
C ASN A 336 -26.81 11.30 -2.04
N ASN A 337 -27.91 11.01 -1.37
CA ASN A 337 -28.34 11.68 -0.14
C ASN A 337 -27.51 11.31 1.10
N GLN A 338 -26.44 10.52 0.95
CA GLN A 338 -25.48 10.17 2.00
C GLN A 338 -24.07 10.69 1.70
N ASP A 339 -23.93 11.73 0.90
CA ASP A 339 -22.63 12.37 0.64
C ASP A 339 -22.27 13.32 1.78
N ALA A 340 -21.45 12.84 2.71
CA ALA A 340 -21.03 13.58 3.91
C ALA A 340 -20.31 14.89 3.55
N GLU A 341 -19.49 14.88 2.49
CA GLU A 341 -18.75 16.08 2.06
C GLU A 341 -19.68 17.13 1.48
N ALA A 342 -20.68 16.73 0.67
CA ALA A 342 -21.67 17.65 0.15
C ALA A 342 -22.51 18.30 1.27
N TYR A 343 -22.90 17.55 2.30
CA TYR A 343 -23.54 18.11 3.48
C TYR A 343 -22.61 19.06 4.25
N LEU A 344 -21.35 18.71 4.44
CA LEU A 344 -20.38 19.60 5.07
C LEU A 344 -20.31 20.95 4.32
N ARG A 345 -20.15 20.90 2.99
CA ARG A 345 -20.05 22.11 2.15
C ARG A 345 -21.33 22.96 2.24
N LYS A 346 -22.51 22.33 2.24
CA LYS A 346 -23.78 23.04 2.49
C LYS A 346 -23.82 23.67 3.89
N GLY A 347 -23.31 22.98 4.91
CA GLY A 347 -23.19 23.55 6.25
C GLY A 347 -22.31 24.79 6.28
N ILE A 348 -21.19 24.77 5.56
CA ILE A 348 -20.28 25.92 5.44
C ILE A 348 -20.98 27.07 4.68
N THR A 349 -21.64 26.80 3.53
CA THR A 349 -22.37 27.86 2.81
C THR A 349 -23.49 28.46 3.64
N ALA A 350 -24.18 27.64 4.44
CA ALA A 350 -25.23 28.13 5.35
C ALA A 350 -24.62 28.98 6.49
N MET A 351 -23.43 28.62 6.97
CA MET A 351 -22.71 29.40 7.98
C MET A 351 -22.28 30.79 7.45
N ASP A 352 -21.76 30.85 6.22
CA ASP A 352 -21.35 32.10 5.55
C ASP A 352 -22.55 33.04 5.34
N ARG A 353 -23.75 32.52 5.25
CA ARG A 353 -24.99 33.27 5.03
C ARG A 353 -25.88 33.38 6.26
N TYR A 354 -25.39 32.94 7.41
CA TYR A 354 -26.20 32.98 8.65
C TYR A 354 -26.52 34.44 9.05
N PRO A 355 -27.77 34.73 9.51
CA PRO A 355 -28.88 33.79 9.75
C PRO A 355 -29.80 33.55 8.54
N ALA A 356 -29.56 34.15 7.39
CA ALA A 356 -30.47 34.17 6.24
C ALA A 356 -30.67 32.76 5.59
N ALA A 357 -29.66 31.90 5.65
CA ALA A 357 -29.71 30.55 5.06
C ALA A 357 -30.21 29.46 6.02
N GLY A 358 -30.72 29.83 7.18
CA GLY A 358 -31.18 28.86 8.19
C GLY A 358 -30.06 28.36 9.11
N ASN A 359 -30.26 27.20 9.74
CA ASN A 359 -29.35 26.68 10.75
C ASN A 359 -28.30 25.73 10.14
N PRO A 360 -27.02 26.11 10.09
CA PRO A 360 -25.92 25.26 9.59
C PRO A 360 -25.76 23.94 10.33
N MET A 361 -26.16 23.87 11.59
CA MET A 361 -26.07 22.66 12.44
C MET A 361 -26.75 21.46 11.80
N LEU A 362 -27.89 21.67 11.13
CA LEU A 362 -28.63 20.61 10.46
C LEU A 362 -27.78 19.88 9.42
N TYR A 363 -26.97 20.62 8.67
CA TYR A 363 -26.13 20.04 7.63
C TYR A 363 -24.89 19.36 8.21
N PHE A 364 -24.30 19.90 9.28
CA PHE A 364 -23.20 19.23 9.98
C PHE A 364 -23.66 17.93 10.64
N ASP A 365 -24.87 17.92 11.23
CA ASP A 365 -25.46 16.71 11.80
C ASP A 365 -25.70 15.63 10.72
N LYS A 366 -26.25 16.01 9.56
CA LYS A 366 -26.40 15.10 8.41
C LYS A 366 -25.07 14.59 7.86
N ALA A 367 -24.04 15.42 7.82
CA ALA A 367 -22.71 14.99 7.41
C ALA A 367 -22.15 13.90 8.35
N MET A 368 -22.36 14.05 9.66
CA MET A 368 -21.96 13.06 10.67
C MET A 368 -22.83 11.81 10.70
N GLU A 369 -24.11 11.92 10.31
CA GLU A 369 -24.99 10.76 10.10
C GLU A 369 -24.55 9.94 8.90
N ALA A 370 -24.12 10.62 7.81
CA ALA A 370 -23.64 9.98 6.59
C ALA A 370 -22.25 9.34 6.78
N ASP A 371 -21.35 9.99 7.53
CA ASP A 371 -20.04 9.47 7.91
C ASP A 371 -19.69 9.86 9.36
N PRO A 372 -19.91 8.96 10.33
CA PRO A 372 -19.58 9.21 11.75
C PRO A 372 -18.09 9.40 12.05
N THR A 373 -17.21 9.01 11.13
CA THR A 373 -15.75 9.13 11.27
C THR A 373 -15.19 10.43 10.71
N TYR A 374 -16.01 11.19 9.98
CA TYR A 374 -15.61 12.43 9.33
C TYR A 374 -15.45 13.57 10.34
N ALA A 375 -14.23 13.97 10.61
CA ALA A 375 -13.89 14.92 11.68
C ALA A 375 -14.29 16.38 11.39
N LEU A 376 -14.20 16.81 10.11
CA LEU A 376 -14.42 18.22 9.70
C LEU A 376 -15.81 18.77 10.07
N PRO A 377 -16.93 18.04 9.96
CA PRO A 377 -18.24 18.58 10.39
C PRO A 377 -18.27 19.00 11.85
N MET A 378 -17.59 18.24 12.73
CA MET A 378 -17.51 18.60 14.15
C MET A 378 -16.65 19.84 14.39
N TYR A 379 -15.59 20.03 13.62
CA TYR A 379 -14.77 21.25 13.68
C TYR A 379 -15.60 22.49 13.27
N TYR A 380 -16.29 22.47 12.14
CA TYR A 380 -17.13 23.57 11.68
C TYR A 380 -18.34 23.80 12.58
N ARG A 381 -18.90 22.74 13.17
CA ARG A 381 -19.92 22.83 14.21
C ARG A 381 -19.43 23.66 15.40
N GLY A 382 -18.22 23.37 15.89
CA GLY A 382 -17.60 24.16 16.97
C GLY A 382 -17.41 25.64 16.59
N GLN A 383 -16.94 25.90 15.38
CA GLN A 383 -16.81 27.27 14.86
C GLN A 383 -18.15 28.01 14.80
N PHE A 384 -19.19 27.36 14.28
CA PHE A 384 -20.52 27.98 14.22
C PHE A 384 -21.12 28.22 15.61
N GLN A 385 -20.88 27.36 16.60
CA GLN A 385 -21.33 27.56 17.97
C GLN A 385 -20.73 28.80 18.61
N LEU A 386 -19.46 29.09 18.30
CA LEU A 386 -18.81 30.35 18.70
C LEU A 386 -19.39 31.56 17.98
N LEU A 387 -19.53 31.48 16.65
CA LEU A 387 -20.08 32.55 15.82
C LEU A 387 -21.50 32.93 16.24
N SER A 388 -22.32 31.95 16.60
CA SER A 388 -23.72 32.14 17.01
C SER A 388 -23.88 32.59 18.47
N GLY A 389 -22.79 32.78 19.21
CA GLY A 389 -22.81 33.22 20.61
C GLY A 389 -23.29 32.16 21.59
N GLN A 390 -23.22 30.87 21.20
CA GLN A 390 -23.53 29.76 22.13
C GLN A 390 -22.47 29.64 23.23
N LYS A 391 -22.81 28.95 24.33
CA LYS A 391 -21.88 28.77 25.45
C LYS A 391 -20.61 28.04 24.96
N THR A 392 -19.44 28.57 25.30
CA THR A 392 -18.11 28.07 24.98
C THR A 392 -17.95 26.55 25.22
N ARG A 393 -18.64 26.02 26.23
CA ARG A 393 -18.65 24.61 26.55
C ARG A 393 -19.07 23.72 25.34
N TYR A 394 -20.10 24.11 24.59
CA TYR A 394 -20.57 23.32 23.45
C TYR A 394 -19.55 23.33 22.30
N ALA A 395 -18.90 24.47 22.05
CA ALA A 395 -17.84 24.56 21.09
C ALA A 395 -16.63 23.67 21.47
N LEU A 396 -16.25 23.67 22.76
CA LEU A 396 -15.20 22.81 23.29
C LEU A 396 -15.54 21.32 23.12
N GLU A 397 -16.77 20.91 23.39
CA GLU A 397 -17.23 19.52 23.16
C GLU A 397 -17.10 19.13 21.68
N SER A 398 -17.46 20.02 20.77
CA SER A 398 -17.35 19.81 19.31
C SER A 398 -15.89 19.73 18.86
N PHE A 399 -15.01 20.63 19.29
CA PHE A 399 -13.59 20.61 18.95
C PHE A 399 -12.86 19.40 19.55
N ASN A 400 -13.19 18.98 20.77
CA ASN A 400 -12.61 17.76 21.37
C ASN A 400 -13.01 16.50 20.58
N LYS A 401 -14.27 16.40 20.14
CA LYS A 401 -14.71 15.29 19.31
C LYS A 401 -14.04 15.33 17.93
N ALA A 402 -13.92 16.50 17.32
CA ALA A 402 -13.19 16.68 16.06
C ALA A 402 -11.71 16.27 16.20
N ALA A 403 -11.03 16.68 17.29
CA ALA A 403 -9.65 16.30 17.57
C ALA A 403 -9.48 14.79 17.74
N TYR A 404 -10.42 14.15 18.44
CA TYR A 404 -10.42 12.69 18.60
C TYR A 404 -10.52 11.97 17.24
N LEU A 405 -11.49 12.36 16.40
CA LEU A 405 -11.69 11.79 15.08
C LEU A 405 -10.50 12.05 14.15
N ALA A 406 -9.93 13.27 14.17
CA ALA A 406 -8.75 13.62 13.39
C ALA A 406 -7.52 12.80 13.80
N ALA A 407 -7.35 12.52 15.10
CA ALA A 407 -6.29 11.66 15.59
C ALA A 407 -6.47 10.20 15.12
N MET A 408 -7.71 9.70 15.10
CA MET A 408 -8.02 8.36 14.61
C MET A 408 -7.78 8.19 13.11
N SER A 409 -8.00 9.25 12.31
CA SER A 409 -7.77 9.27 10.87
C SER A 409 -6.36 9.74 10.47
N CYS A 410 -5.46 10.00 11.44
CA CYS A 410 -4.11 10.55 11.22
C CYS A 410 -4.11 11.88 10.46
N ASP A 411 -5.15 12.71 10.59
CA ASP A 411 -5.22 14.06 10.03
C ASP A 411 -4.55 15.05 11.01
N GLU A 412 -3.22 15.17 10.89
CA GLU A 412 -2.41 16.03 11.77
C GLU A 412 -2.75 17.52 11.61
N GLU A 413 -3.12 17.95 10.40
CA GLU A 413 -3.45 19.34 10.13
C GLU A 413 -4.73 19.76 10.87
N LEU A 414 -5.79 18.96 10.74
CA LEU A 414 -7.05 19.21 11.43
C LEU A 414 -6.89 19.06 12.95
N LEU A 415 -6.11 18.07 13.39
CA LEU A 415 -5.82 17.85 14.82
C LEU A 415 -5.16 19.11 15.44
N GLU A 416 -4.19 19.73 14.75
CA GLU A 416 -3.55 20.95 15.26
C GLU A 416 -4.49 22.16 15.21
N LYS A 417 -5.34 22.27 14.18
CA LYS A 417 -6.41 23.29 14.16
C LYS A 417 -7.36 23.16 15.36
N CYS A 418 -7.78 21.94 15.69
CA CYS A 418 -8.61 21.67 16.85
C CYS A 418 -7.90 22.00 18.17
N ARG A 419 -6.64 21.58 18.33
CA ARG A 419 -5.83 21.88 19.52
C ARG A 419 -5.65 23.39 19.72
N LYS A 420 -5.43 24.13 18.64
CA LYS A 420 -5.34 25.58 18.70
C LYS A 420 -6.65 26.21 19.19
N ALA A 421 -7.78 25.83 18.61
CA ALA A 421 -9.09 26.31 19.02
C ALA A 421 -9.41 25.98 20.49
N ILE A 422 -9.08 24.79 20.96
CA ILE A 422 -9.25 24.38 22.36
C ILE A 422 -8.37 25.22 23.29
N ARG A 423 -7.09 25.42 22.95
CA ARG A 423 -6.17 26.27 23.73
C ARG A 423 -6.69 27.71 23.88
N GLU A 424 -7.13 28.31 22.78
CA GLU A 424 -7.67 29.69 22.77
C GLU A 424 -8.92 29.82 23.67
N LEU A 425 -9.75 28.80 23.76
CA LEU A 425 -10.97 28.78 24.58
C LEU A 425 -10.74 28.42 26.05
N THR A 426 -9.61 27.83 26.39
CA THR A 426 -9.29 27.33 27.75
C THR A 426 -8.24 28.23 28.45
N GLN A 427 -7.58 29.12 27.75
CA GLN A 427 -6.67 30.09 28.39
C GLN A 427 -7.48 31.09 29.23
N PRO A 428 -7.15 31.28 30.52
CA PRO A 428 -7.77 32.32 31.31
C PRO A 428 -7.38 33.68 30.72
N CYS A 429 -8.38 34.57 30.54
CA CYS A 429 -8.18 35.99 30.20
C CYS A 429 -7.40 36.71 31.27
#